data_ac361fe040cf93446927d5943d76fb8f
#
_entry.id   ac361fe040cf93446927d5943d76fb8f
#
_cell.length_a   1.000
_cell.length_b   1.000
_cell.length_c   1.000
_cell.angle_alpha   90.00
_cell.angle_beta   90.00
_cell.angle_gamma   90.00
#
_symmetry.space_group_name_H-M   'P 1'
#
loop_
_entity.id
_entity.type
_entity.pdbx_description
1 polymer ?
#
loop_
_entity_poly.entity_id
_entity_poly.type
_entity_poly.pdbx_seq_one_letter_code
_entity_poly.pdbx_strand_id
1 'polypeptide(L)'
;TGHGKLIEDANGDWWVYYLMGRPNRGIEVANGKAPKPGEIRVPGAYTTVGRETGLDPVRWLDDGWFVINEGKGPSNEQTAPDLPEVVYPKWQRDDFDSDTLDVHWQFVRRPAPGNYSLTERPGHMRIWTLDGQLFEIRAKNTLLRREEELSYTAVTKLSFDPTRDGEQAGLTCYYSTATYARFSLCFEGKRKLQLVINRNHGEELIAEVNQVKDGPIWLKVEVDRLTRRFLYSYDGEDWSEAGVLNDCIYLCDEGVPDDPKRHTGTLVGIYANNGGCGSRIPADFDFFEFQGRD
;
A
#
# COMPACT_ATOMS: atom_id res chain seq x y z
N THR A 1 -13.44 -13.94 7.60
CA THR A 1 -12.75 -14.44 8.82
C THR A 1 -12.37 -15.88 8.63
N GLY A 2 -11.27 -16.31 9.24
CA GLY A 2 -10.82 -17.68 9.17
C GLY A 2 -9.45 -17.89 9.81
N HIS A 3 -8.91 -19.12 9.73
CA HIS A 3 -7.59 -19.47 10.26
C HIS A 3 -7.40 -19.14 11.75
N GLY A 4 -8.47 -19.30 12.54
CA GLY A 4 -8.43 -19.02 13.97
C GLY A 4 -7.46 -19.94 14.72
N LYS A 5 -6.76 -19.37 15.70
CA LYS A 5 -5.94 -20.11 16.66
C LYS A 5 -6.25 -19.66 18.07
N LEU A 6 -6.29 -20.64 18.96
CA LEU A 6 -6.51 -20.41 20.40
C LEU A 6 -5.20 -20.02 21.07
N ILE A 7 -5.29 -19.11 22.02
CA ILE A 7 -4.21 -18.70 22.90
C ILE A 7 -4.74 -18.53 24.31
N GLU A 8 -3.99 -18.99 25.29
CA GLU A 8 -4.22 -18.71 26.70
C GLU A 8 -3.31 -17.55 27.11
N ASP A 9 -3.88 -16.53 27.75
CA ASP A 9 -3.10 -15.39 28.23
C ASP A 9 -2.48 -15.66 29.61
N ALA A 10 -1.73 -14.67 30.12
CA ALA A 10 -1.04 -14.81 31.40
C ALA A 10 -1.99 -14.91 32.62
N ASN A 11 -3.25 -14.52 32.48
CA ASN A 11 -4.27 -14.62 33.50
C ASN A 11 -5.04 -15.94 33.48
N GLY A 12 -4.79 -16.76 32.42
CA GLY A 12 -5.52 -18.00 32.18
C GLY A 12 -6.81 -17.81 31.36
N ASP A 13 -7.03 -16.62 30.83
CA ASP A 13 -8.16 -16.34 29.94
C ASP A 13 -7.84 -16.81 28.52
N TRP A 14 -8.84 -17.34 27.85
CA TRP A 14 -8.70 -17.88 26.51
C TRP A 14 -9.22 -16.94 25.45
N TRP A 15 -8.44 -16.82 24.37
CA TRP A 15 -8.72 -15.96 23.22
C TRP A 15 -8.56 -16.73 21.93
N VAL A 16 -9.21 -16.27 20.87
CA VAL A 16 -8.96 -16.70 19.51
C VAL A 16 -8.49 -15.50 18.70
N TYR A 17 -7.33 -15.62 18.07
CA TYR A 17 -6.93 -14.69 17.03
C TYR A 17 -7.17 -15.31 15.65
N TYR A 18 -7.63 -14.50 14.72
CA TYR A 18 -8.04 -14.98 13.39
C TYR A 18 -7.83 -13.92 12.33
N LEU A 19 -7.80 -14.36 11.06
CA LEU A 19 -7.76 -13.44 9.93
C LEU A 19 -9.12 -12.83 9.69
N MET A 20 -9.13 -11.52 9.50
CA MET A 20 -10.31 -10.74 9.13
C MET A 20 -9.98 -9.75 8.01
N GLY A 21 -11.00 -9.11 7.45
CA GLY A 21 -10.88 -7.95 6.57
C GLY A 21 -11.79 -6.86 7.06
N ARG A 22 -11.28 -5.65 7.11
CA ARG A 22 -12.02 -4.43 7.46
C ARG A 22 -12.43 -3.72 6.17
N PRO A 23 -13.72 -3.76 5.78
CA PRO A 23 -14.12 -3.26 4.48
C PRO A 23 -14.20 -1.72 4.44
N ASN A 24 -13.74 -1.14 3.35
CA ASN A 24 -13.94 0.28 3.04
C ASN A 24 -15.38 0.61 2.67
N ARG A 25 -16.04 -0.31 1.98
CA ARG A 25 -17.41 -0.20 1.51
C ARG A 25 -18.09 -1.56 1.63
N GLY A 26 -19.40 -1.56 1.74
CA GLY A 26 -20.18 -2.79 1.84
C GLY A 26 -20.37 -3.29 3.27
N ILE A 27 -19.94 -2.54 4.29
CA ILE A 27 -20.16 -2.91 5.70
C ILE A 27 -21.64 -3.03 6.04
N GLU A 28 -22.49 -2.20 5.47
CA GLU A 28 -23.96 -2.28 5.63
C GLU A 28 -24.54 -3.55 4.99
N VAL A 29 -23.91 -4.01 3.92
CA VAL A 29 -24.24 -5.30 3.29
C VAL A 29 -23.75 -6.45 4.15
N ALA A 30 -22.63 -6.27 4.84
CA ALA A 30 -22.07 -7.26 5.78
C ALA A 30 -22.90 -7.36 7.08
N ASN A 31 -23.40 -6.22 7.57
CA ASN A 31 -24.21 -6.12 8.80
C ASN A 31 -25.66 -6.57 8.56
N GLY A 32 -25.90 -7.85 8.33
CA GLY A 32 -27.26 -8.38 8.23
C GLY A 32 -27.48 -9.43 7.13
N LYS A 33 -26.47 -9.73 6.34
CA LYS A 33 -26.52 -10.85 5.39
C LYS A 33 -25.32 -11.76 5.62
N ALA A 34 -25.54 -12.84 6.32
CA ALA A 34 -24.60 -13.95 6.26
C ALA A 34 -24.37 -14.32 4.77
N PRO A 35 -23.14 -14.56 4.34
CA PRO A 35 -22.91 -15.10 3.01
C PRO A 35 -23.72 -16.39 2.85
N LYS A 36 -24.30 -16.58 1.68
CA LYS A 36 -25.01 -17.84 1.39
C LYS A 36 -24.04 -19.02 1.53
N PRO A 37 -24.57 -20.22 1.89
CA PRO A 37 -23.72 -21.39 1.91
C PRO A 37 -22.92 -21.55 0.61
N GLY A 38 -21.57 -21.57 0.71
CA GLY A 38 -20.66 -21.60 -0.42
C GLY A 38 -20.13 -20.23 -0.90
N GLU A 39 -20.68 -19.12 -0.45
CA GLU A 39 -20.10 -17.79 -0.69
C GLU A 39 -19.03 -17.48 0.38
N ILE A 40 -17.80 -17.26 -0.06
CA ILE A 40 -16.68 -16.98 0.83
C ILE A 40 -16.62 -15.48 1.21
N ARG A 41 -17.37 -14.61 0.52
CA ARG A 41 -17.28 -13.15 0.65
C ARG A 41 -18.65 -12.51 0.60
N VAL A 42 -18.75 -11.38 1.31
CA VAL A 42 -19.91 -10.50 1.21
C VAL A 42 -19.78 -9.66 -0.06
N PRO A 43 -20.71 -9.75 -1.00
CA PRO A 43 -20.64 -8.94 -2.22
C PRO A 43 -20.57 -7.43 -1.89
N GLY A 44 -19.60 -6.74 -2.50
CA GLY A 44 -19.42 -5.29 -2.32
C GLY A 44 -18.57 -4.90 -1.10
N ALA A 45 -18.10 -5.83 -0.30
CA ALA A 45 -17.13 -5.56 0.76
C ALA A 45 -15.71 -5.54 0.19
N TYR A 46 -15.07 -4.37 0.16
CA TYR A 46 -13.74 -4.16 -0.39
C TYR A 46 -12.75 -3.82 0.72
N THR A 47 -11.62 -4.55 0.78
CA THR A 47 -10.62 -4.46 1.86
C THR A 47 -9.26 -4.04 1.31
N THR A 48 -9.03 -2.73 1.14
CA THR A 48 -7.76 -2.21 0.59
C THR A 48 -6.57 -2.46 1.51
N VAL A 49 -6.74 -2.40 2.82
CA VAL A 49 -5.69 -2.74 3.80
C VAL A 49 -5.38 -4.24 3.84
N GLY A 50 -6.19 -5.06 3.16
CA GLY A 50 -6.01 -6.49 3.08
C GLY A 50 -6.46 -7.23 4.34
N ARG A 51 -5.72 -8.28 4.70
CA ARG A 51 -6.03 -9.09 5.87
C ARG A 51 -5.40 -8.51 7.12
N GLU A 52 -6.21 -8.43 8.17
CA GLU A 52 -5.85 -7.98 9.50
C GLU A 52 -6.07 -9.10 10.51
N THR A 53 -5.65 -8.92 11.74
CA THR A 53 -5.85 -9.88 12.82
C THR A 53 -6.96 -9.39 13.75
N GLY A 54 -8.00 -10.19 13.89
CA GLY A 54 -9.03 -10.00 14.90
C GLY A 54 -8.74 -10.82 16.14
N LEU A 55 -9.29 -10.41 17.29
CA LEU A 55 -9.17 -11.09 18.57
C LEU A 55 -10.54 -11.11 19.25
N ASP A 56 -11.01 -12.30 19.65
CA ASP A 56 -12.24 -12.47 20.42
C ASP A 56 -12.02 -13.41 21.62
N PRO A 57 -12.75 -13.21 22.74
CA PRO A 57 -12.69 -14.08 23.90
C PRO A 57 -13.28 -15.46 23.62
N VAL A 58 -12.74 -16.45 24.31
CA VAL A 58 -13.16 -17.84 24.23
C VAL A 58 -13.61 -18.31 25.60
N ARG A 59 -14.77 -18.97 25.64
CA ARG A 59 -15.24 -19.65 26.86
C ARG A 59 -15.38 -21.15 26.61
N TRP A 60 -14.70 -21.93 27.45
CA TRP A 60 -14.81 -23.39 27.44
C TRP A 60 -16.16 -23.86 28.07
N LEU A 61 -16.72 -24.90 27.51
CA LEU A 61 -17.94 -25.55 27.99
C LEU A 61 -17.59 -26.83 28.77
N ASP A 62 -18.51 -27.30 29.58
CA ASP A 62 -18.33 -28.49 30.42
C ASP A 62 -18.09 -29.79 29.60
N ASP A 63 -18.54 -29.81 28.35
CA ASP A 63 -18.34 -30.92 27.41
C ASP A 63 -17.01 -30.91 26.69
N GLY A 64 -16.12 -29.95 26.98
CA GLY A 64 -14.81 -29.79 26.38
C GLY A 64 -14.79 -29.04 25.05
N TRP A 65 -15.94 -28.52 24.57
CA TRP A 65 -16.01 -27.59 23.46
C TRP A 65 -15.85 -26.14 23.94
N PHE A 66 -15.69 -25.23 23.01
CA PHE A 66 -15.59 -23.82 23.30
C PHE A 66 -16.54 -22.97 22.46
N VAL A 67 -16.86 -21.80 22.97
CA VAL A 67 -17.66 -20.79 22.30
C VAL A 67 -16.83 -19.51 22.16
N ILE A 68 -16.83 -18.93 20.98
CA ILE A 68 -16.14 -17.67 20.66
C ILE A 68 -17.15 -16.53 20.78
N ASN A 69 -16.78 -15.46 21.50
CA ASN A 69 -17.58 -14.26 21.65
C ASN A 69 -19.07 -14.57 21.97
N GLU A 70 -19.29 -15.49 22.88
CA GLU A 70 -20.64 -15.95 23.30
C GLU A 70 -21.55 -16.35 22.10
N GLY A 71 -20.96 -16.87 21.01
CA GLY A 71 -21.70 -17.29 19.82
C GLY A 71 -22.16 -16.14 18.90
N LYS A 72 -21.77 -14.89 19.17
CA LYS A 72 -22.18 -13.71 18.39
C LYS A 72 -21.41 -13.58 17.06
N GLY A 73 -20.35 -14.37 16.87
CA GLY A 73 -19.44 -14.26 15.75
C GLY A 73 -18.34 -13.21 15.96
N PRO A 74 -17.55 -12.91 14.92
CA PRO A 74 -16.45 -11.95 15.00
C PRO A 74 -16.94 -10.56 15.43
N SER A 75 -16.22 -9.92 16.36
CA SER A 75 -16.55 -8.58 16.82
C SER A 75 -15.84 -7.50 16.02
N ASN A 76 -16.46 -6.33 15.87
CA ASN A 76 -15.81 -5.12 15.38
C ASN A 76 -15.07 -4.38 16.51
N GLU A 77 -15.60 -4.48 17.71
CA GLU A 77 -15.06 -3.89 18.93
C GLU A 77 -15.10 -4.95 20.03
N GLN A 78 -14.06 -5.05 20.82
CA GLN A 78 -13.94 -6.00 21.90
C GLN A 78 -13.22 -5.36 23.08
N THR A 79 -13.59 -5.79 24.31
CA THR A 79 -12.81 -5.45 25.49
C THR A 79 -11.42 -6.08 25.36
N ALA A 80 -10.38 -5.30 25.53
CA ALA A 80 -9.01 -5.79 25.50
C ALA A 80 -8.76 -6.79 26.64
N PRO A 81 -7.83 -7.75 26.47
CA PRO A 81 -7.33 -8.57 27.57
C PRO A 81 -6.84 -7.71 28.73
N ASP A 82 -7.08 -8.16 29.97
CA ASP A 82 -6.56 -7.48 31.19
C ASP A 82 -5.06 -7.77 31.35
N LEU A 83 -4.27 -7.23 30.44
CA LEU A 83 -2.82 -7.37 30.37
C LEU A 83 -2.16 -5.99 30.23
N PRO A 84 -0.89 -5.85 30.64
CA PRO A 84 -0.15 -4.62 30.40
C PRO A 84 -0.14 -4.24 28.91
N GLU A 85 -0.54 -3.03 28.59
CA GLU A 85 -0.51 -2.52 27.24
C GLU A 85 0.93 -2.28 26.77
N VAL A 86 1.28 -2.78 25.59
CA VAL A 86 2.53 -2.47 24.92
C VAL A 86 2.24 -1.53 23.74
N VAL A 87 2.65 -0.28 23.89
CA VAL A 87 2.51 0.72 22.84
C VAL A 87 3.70 0.65 21.90
N TYR A 88 3.42 0.28 20.65
CA TYR A 88 4.43 0.35 19.59
C TYR A 88 4.31 1.72 18.88
N PRO A 89 5.44 2.46 18.73
CA PRO A 89 5.41 3.70 17.98
C PRO A 89 4.96 3.43 16.53
N LYS A 90 3.97 4.20 16.07
CA LYS A 90 3.58 4.15 14.66
C LYS A 90 4.72 4.72 13.82
N TRP A 91 5.18 3.97 12.83
CA TRP A 91 6.12 4.47 11.85
C TRP A 91 5.44 5.50 10.96
N GLN A 92 5.99 6.68 10.87
CA GLN A 92 5.41 7.78 10.13
C GLN A 92 6.31 8.31 9.02
N ARG A 93 7.63 8.21 9.18
CA ARG A 93 8.57 8.81 8.25
C ARG A 93 9.91 8.10 8.26
N ASP A 94 10.51 8.00 7.08
CA ASP A 94 11.90 7.59 6.87
C ASP A 94 12.62 8.69 6.10
N ASP A 95 13.65 9.26 6.71
CA ASP A 95 14.53 10.25 6.10
C ASP A 95 15.74 9.61 5.43
N PHE A 96 15.79 8.26 5.41
CA PHE A 96 16.85 7.46 4.80
C PHE A 96 18.26 7.80 5.30
N ASP A 97 18.37 8.20 6.57
CA ASP A 97 19.63 8.54 7.21
C ASP A 97 20.43 7.31 7.67
N SER A 98 19.78 6.16 7.75
CA SER A 98 20.41 4.88 8.08
C SER A 98 21.05 4.24 6.84
N ASP A 99 22.11 3.46 7.03
CA ASP A 99 22.71 2.62 6.00
C ASP A 99 21.93 1.31 5.73
N THR A 100 20.91 1.04 6.53
CA THR A 100 20.01 -0.11 6.39
C THR A 100 18.55 0.33 6.28
N LEU A 101 17.77 -0.38 5.46
CA LEU A 101 16.34 -0.15 5.34
C LEU A 101 15.61 -0.53 6.62
N ASP A 102 14.64 0.29 6.99
CA ASP A 102 13.69 -0.03 8.04
C ASP A 102 12.86 -1.27 7.70
N VAL A 103 12.42 -1.99 8.72
CA VAL A 103 11.66 -3.26 8.61
C VAL A 103 10.28 -3.09 7.94
N HIS A 104 9.74 -1.88 7.90
CA HIS A 104 8.46 -1.57 7.23
C HIS A 104 8.56 -1.62 5.71
N TRP A 105 9.78 -1.55 5.17
CA TRP A 105 10.00 -1.58 3.75
C TRP A 105 10.09 -2.99 3.18
N GLN A 106 9.55 -3.18 2.02
CA GLN A 106 9.65 -4.40 1.24
C GLN A 106 9.80 -4.12 -0.25
N PHE A 107 10.65 -4.87 -0.91
CA PHE A 107 10.70 -4.86 -2.37
C PHE A 107 9.65 -5.81 -2.95
N VAL A 108 9.03 -5.41 -4.05
CA VAL A 108 8.09 -6.28 -4.80
C VAL A 108 8.78 -7.57 -5.24
N ARG A 109 10.07 -7.46 -5.57
CA ARG A 109 10.96 -8.59 -5.91
C ARG A 109 12.31 -8.34 -5.30
N ARG A 110 13.07 -9.39 -5.04
CA ARG A 110 14.43 -9.25 -4.52
C ARG A 110 15.26 -8.39 -5.49
N PRO A 111 15.75 -7.22 -5.05
CA PRO A 111 16.59 -6.36 -5.88
C PRO A 111 17.94 -7.04 -6.13
N ALA A 112 18.56 -6.75 -7.26
CA ALA A 112 19.96 -7.12 -7.46
C ALA A 112 20.88 -6.13 -6.70
N PRO A 113 22.10 -6.54 -6.32
CA PRO A 113 23.08 -5.62 -5.76
C PRO A 113 23.29 -4.40 -6.67
N GLY A 114 23.32 -3.20 -6.11
CA GLY A 114 23.49 -1.95 -6.84
C GLY A 114 22.25 -1.40 -7.54
N ASN A 115 21.07 -2.00 -7.34
CA ASN A 115 19.81 -1.43 -7.84
C ASN A 115 19.34 -0.25 -6.98
N TYR A 116 19.76 -0.21 -5.72
CA TYR A 116 19.47 0.88 -4.80
C TYR A 116 20.65 1.12 -3.85
N SER A 117 20.68 2.27 -3.21
CA SER A 117 21.69 2.65 -2.23
C SER A 117 21.14 3.66 -1.23
N LEU A 118 21.52 3.49 0.04
CA LEU A 118 21.30 4.45 1.12
C LEU A 118 22.57 5.27 1.42
N THR A 119 23.70 4.91 0.80
CA THR A 119 25.01 5.49 1.12
C THR A 119 25.64 6.29 -0.01
N GLU A 120 25.27 6.06 -1.28
CA GLU A 120 25.80 6.83 -2.42
C GLU A 120 25.37 8.30 -2.40
N ARG A 121 24.20 8.60 -1.82
CA ARG A 121 23.74 9.94 -1.49
C ARG A 121 23.14 9.90 -0.08
N PRO A 122 23.91 10.23 0.94
CA PRO A 122 23.43 10.20 2.34
C PRO A 122 22.13 10.99 2.53
N GLY A 123 21.23 10.49 3.38
CA GLY A 123 19.91 11.08 3.59
C GLY A 123 18.95 10.91 2.40
N HIS A 124 19.19 9.92 1.55
CA HIS A 124 18.30 9.63 0.41
C HIS A 124 18.25 8.13 0.13
N MET A 125 17.07 7.66 -0.23
CA MET A 125 16.94 6.39 -0.94
C MET A 125 17.22 6.64 -2.42
N ARG A 126 18.38 6.21 -2.88
CA ARG A 126 18.70 6.19 -4.32
C ARG A 126 18.20 4.91 -4.95
N ILE A 127 17.38 5.01 -5.99
CA ILE A 127 16.95 3.89 -6.82
C ILE A 127 17.44 4.15 -8.24
N TRP A 128 18.21 3.22 -8.79
CA TRP A 128 18.65 3.31 -10.18
C TRP A 128 17.54 2.87 -11.12
N THR A 129 17.28 3.63 -12.19
CA THR A 129 16.35 3.19 -13.23
C THR A 129 16.94 1.97 -13.93
N LEU A 130 16.13 0.94 -14.08
CA LEU A 130 16.46 -0.29 -14.79
C LEU A 130 15.23 -0.77 -15.57
N ASP A 131 15.45 -1.76 -16.44
CA ASP A 131 14.35 -2.47 -17.10
C ASP A 131 13.45 -3.15 -16.10
N GLY A 132 12.18 -3.26 -16.45
CA GLY A 132 11.15 -3.89 -15.62
C GLY A 132 10.14 -2.87 -15.13
N GLN A 133 9.08 -2.72 -15.89
CA GLN A 133 7.97 -1.85 -15.54
C GLN A 133 7.09 -2.52 -14.48
N LEU A 134 6.25 -1.74 -13.79
CA LEU A 134 5.42 -2.23 -12.68
C LEU A 134 4.52 -3.42 -13.06
N PHE A 135 4.11 -3.54 -14.32
CA PHE A 135 3.33 -4.67 -14.82
C PHE A 135 4.16 -5.93 -15.15
N GLU A 136 5.48 -5.86 -15.01
CA GLU A 136 6.37 -6.97 -15.32
C GLU A 136 6.83 -7.71 -14.06
N ILE A 137 6.96 -9.03 -14.14
CA ILE A 137 7.51 -9.84 -13.02
C ILE A 137 8.94 -9.42 -12.65
N ARG A 138 9.68 -8.86 -13.60
CA ARG A 138 11.06 -8.41 -13.37
C ARG A 138 11.18 -6.99 -12.77
N ALA A 139 10.09 -6.31 -12.45
CA ALA A 139 10.11 -5.05 -11.71
C ALA A 139 10.76 -5.23 -10.33
N LYS A 140 12.00 -4.79 -10.16
CA LYS A 140 12.80 -4.97 -8.93
C LYS A 140 13.08 -3.66 -8.20
N ASN A 141 12.80 -2.54 -8.85
CA ASN A 141 13.12 -1.20 -8.37
C ASN A 141 11.89 -0.52 -7.77
N THR A 142 11.13 -1.28 -7.00
CA THR A 142 9.87 -0.85 -6.38
C THR A 142 9.93 -1.18 -4.91
N LEU A 143 10.00 -0.14 -4.08
CA LEU A 143 10.09 -0.20 -2.64
C LEU A 143 8.78 0.26 -2.03
N LEU A 144 8.12 -0.61 -1.30
CA LEU A 144 6.76 -0.44 -0.83
C LEU A 144 6.63 -0.68 0.66
N ARG A 145 5.59 -0.12 1.26
CA ARG A 145 5.06 -0.50 2.57
C ARG A 145 3.57 -0.83 2.46
N ARG A 146 3.02 -1.50 3.46
CA ARG A 146 1.60 -1.80 3.51
C ARG A 146 0.78 -0.52 3.79
N GLU A 147 -0.40 -0.44 3.19
CA GLU A 147 -1.47 0.42 3.69
C GLU A 147 -2.00 -0.20 5.00
N GLU A 148 -1.92 0.54 6.09
CA GLU A 148 -2.37 0.09 7.42
C GLU A 148 -3.63 0.83 7.87
N GLU A 149 -3.89 1.98 7.24
CA GLU A 149 -5.03 2.84 7.53
C GLU A 149 -5.95 2.94 6.30
N LEU A 150 -7.25 3.09 6.54
CA LEU A 150 -8.22 3.29 5.46
C LEU A 150 -8.12 4.69 4.85
N SER A 151 -7.67 5.66 5.65
CA SER A 151 -7.44 7.04 5.23
C SER A 151 -6.04 7.49 5.68
N TYR A 152 -5.23 7.94 4.75
CA TYR A 152 -3.85 8.37 5.03
C TYR A 152 -3.34 9.36 3.98
N THR A 153 -2.21 9.95 4.27
CA THR A 153 -1.41 10.73 3.33
C THR A 153 -0.02 10.10 3.18
N ALA A 154 0.46 9.93 1.95
CA ALA A 154 1.85 9.57 1.70
C ALA A 154 2.53 10.64 0.85
N VAL A 155 3.73 11.04 1.28
CA VAL A 155 4.51 12.14 0.65
C VAL A 155 5.96 11.69 0.47
N THR A 156 6.56 12.10 -0.63
CA THR A 156 8.00 12.00 -0.88
C THR A 156 8.51 13.21 -1.64
N LYS A 157 9.80 13.52 -1.51
CA LYS A 157 10.49 14.50 -2.34
C LYS A 157 11.47 13.77 -3.25
N LEU A 158 11.34 13.98 -4.54
CA LEU A 158 12.09 13.30 -5.58
C LEU A 158 13.03 14.26 -6.31
N SER A 159 14.31 13.90 -6.37
CA SER A 159 15.30 14.48 -7.29
C SER A 159 15.54 13.48 -8.44
N PHE A 160 15.09 13.82 -9.65
CA PHE A 160 15.16 12.94 -10.81
C PHE A 160 15.18 13.77 -12.09
N ASP A 161 16.15 13.51 -12.97
CA ASP A 161 16.33 14.23 -14.23
C ASP A 161 16.23 13.28 -15.42
N PRO A 162 15.01 12.85 -15.78
CA PRO A 162 14.80 11.99 -16.94
C PRO A 162 15.04 12.76 -18.25
N THR A 163 15.73 12.13 -19.20
CA THR A 163 16.10 12.71 -20.49
C THR A 163 15.76 11.85 -21.69
N ARG A 164 15.36 10.60 -21.45
CA ARG A 164 14.96 9.64 -22.49
C ARG A 164 13.56 9.13 -22.28
N ASP A 165 12.86 8.93 -23.38
CA ASP A 165 11.51 8.37 -23.35
C ASP A 165 11.47 7.05 -22.59
N GLY A 166 10.52 6.94 -21.67
CA GLY A 166 10.33 5.79 -20.80
C GLY A 166 10.99 5.89 -19.42
N GLU A 167 11.96 6.79 -19.21
CA GLU A 167 12.51 7.03 -17.87
C GLU A 167 11.44 7.62 -16.96
N GLN A 168 11.23 7.01 -15.80
CA GLN A 168 10.21 7.44 -14.85
C GLN A 168 10.53 7.04 -13.41
N ALA A 169 10.13 7.88 -12.47
CA ALA A 169 10.22 7.63 -11.02
C ALA A 169 9.11 8.37 -10.28
N GLY A 170 8.65 7.82 -9.16
CA GLY A 170 7.60 8.47 -8.36
C GLY A 170 6.93 7.55 -7.35
N LEU A 171 5.66 7.88 -7.05
CA LEU A 171 4.80 7.13 -6.14
C LEU A 171 4.00 6.05 -6.87
N THR A 172 3.68 4.98 -6.15
CA THR A 172 2.74 3.96 -6.62
C THR A 172 1.87 3.45 -5.48
N CYS A 173 0.59 3.21 -5.77
CA CYS A 173 -0.32 2.39 -4.99
C CYS A 173 -0.41 1.06 -5.74
N TYR A 174 0.16 0.01 -5.17
CA TYR A 174 0.42 -1.24 -5.87
C TYR A 174 -0.30 -2.42 -5.20
N TYR A 175 -1.05 -3.18 -5.96
CA TYR A 175 -1.62 -4.44 -5.50
C TYR A 175 -0.94 -5.64 -6.19
N SER A 176 -0.78 -5.58 -7.50
CA SER A 176 -0.14 -6.63 -8.29
C SER A 176 0.43 -6.08 -9.60
N THR A 177 1.09 -6.93 -10.38
CA THR A 177 1.49 -6.58 -11.75
C THR A 177 0.32 -6.26 -12.68
N ALA A 178 -0.87 -6.74 -12.35
CA ALA A 178 -2.09 -6.50 -13.11
C ALA A 178 -2.85 -5.24 -12.68
N THR A 179 -2.62 -4.79 -11.43
CA THR A 179 -3.40 -3.71 -10.84
C THR A 179 -2.56 -2.80 -9.96
N TYR A 180 -2.45 -1.55 -10.34
CA TYR A 180 -1.78 -0.48 -9.59
C TYR A 180 -2.22 0.90 -10.08
N ALA A 181 -1.90 1.93 -9.31
CA ALA A 181 -1.86 3.31 -9.75
C ALA A 181 -0.44 3.83 -9.58
N ARG A 182 0.10 4.58 -10.56
CA ARG A 182 1.39 5.25 -10.47
C ARG A 182 1.25 6.74 -10.75
N PHE A 183 1.97 7.53 -9.98
CA PHE A 183 2.10 8.96 -10.17
C PHE A 183 3.58 9.30 -10.23
N SER A 184 4.07 9.62 -11.41
CA SER A 184 5.50 9.69 -11.68
C SER A 184 5.92 10.90 -12.48
N LEU A 185 7.12 11.40 -12.17
CA LEU A 185 7.89 12.24 -13.05
C LEU A 185 8.49 11.36 -14.14
N CYS A 186 8.27 11.71 -15.40
CA CYS A 186 8.73 10.94 -16.55
C CYS A 186 9.19 11.84 -17.70
N PHE A 187 9.81 11.24 -18.71
CA PHE A 187 10.16 11.89 -19.96
C PHE A 187 9.46 11.20 -21.14
N GLU A 188 8.79 11.99 -21.95
CA GLU A 188 8.23 11.62 -23.26
C GLU A 188 8.36 12.85 -24.16
N GLY A 189 9.51 12.97 -24.83
CA GLY A 189 9.89 14.17 -25.57
C GLY A 189 10.12 15.41 -24.71
N LYS A 190 9.59 15.44 -23.50
CA LYS A 190 9.75 16.48 -22.47
C LYS A 190 9.47 15.92 -21.08
N ARG A 191 9.92 16.65 -20.07
CA ARG A 191 9.62 16.37 -18.64
C ARG A 191 8.16 16.60 -18.33
N LYS A 192 7.48 15.64 -17.69
CA LYS A 192 6.07 15.72 -17.35
C LYS A 192 5.73 14.84 -16.12
N LEU A 193 4.60 15.10 -15.48
CA LEU A 193 4.00 14.19 -14.51
C LEU A 193 2.87 13.42 -15.17
N GLN A 194 2.78 12.13 -14.88
CA GLN A 194 1.69 11.28 -15.33
C GLN A 194 1.05 10.52 -14.17
N LEU A 195 -0.28 10.54 -14.13
CA LEU A 195 -1.10 9.64 -13.33
C LEU A 195 -1.63 8.55 -14.26
N VAL A 196 -1.21 7.33 -14.01
CA VAL A 196 -1.58 6.15 -14.80
C VAL A 196 -2.14 5.10 -13.88
N ILE A 197 -3.17 4.41 -14.32
CA ILE A 197 -3.69 3.22 -13.66
C ILE A 197 -3.44 1.99 -14.53
N ASN A 198 -3.26 0.85 -13.88
CA ASN A 198 -3.33 -0.45 -14.52
C ASN A 198 -4.52 -1.20 -13.94
N ARG A 199 -5.43 -1.60 -14.80
CA ARG A 199 -6.57 -2.45 -14.46
C ARG A 199 -6.53 -3.69 -15.34
N ASN A 200 -6.32 -4.84 -14.72
CA ASN A 200 -6.34 -6.13 -15.40
C ASN A 200 -5.39 -6.19 -16.61
N HIS A 201 -4.10 -5.86 -16.39
CA HIS A 201 -3.04 -5.87 -17.39
C HIS A 201 -3.13 -4.79 -18.50
N GLY A 202 -3.91 -3.73 -18.29
CA GLY A 202 -4.01 -2.61 -19.22
C GLY A 202 -3.70 -1.27 -18.55
N GLU A 203 -2.64 -0.56 -18.97
CA GLU A 203 -2.36 0.81 -18.52
C GLU A 203 -3.25 1.82 -19.22
N GLU A 204 -3.76 2.79 -18.45
CA GLU A 204 -4.57 3.91 -18.90
C GLU A 204 -4.02 5.21 -18.30
N LEU A 205 -3.73 6.19 -19.15
CA LEU A 205 -3.35 7.53 -18.71
C LEU A 205 -4.59 8.29 -18.24
N ILE A 206 -4.62 8.67 -16.98
CA ILE A 206 -5.74 9.40 -16.37
C ILE A 206 -5.52 10.90 -16.40
N ALA A 207 -4.30 11.34 -16.09
CA ALA A 207 -3.98 12.76 -16.08
C ALA A 207 -2.50 13.00 -16.39
N GLU A 208 -2.21 14.17 -16.97
CA GLU A 208 -0.86 14.59 -17.32
C GLU A 208 -0.64 16.08 -17.00
N VAL A 209 0.51 16.39 -16.41
CA VAL A 209 0.99 17.77 -16.21
C VAL A 209 2.20 17.99 -17.13
N ASN A 210 2.03 18.87 -18.13
CA ASN A 210 2.96 19.03 -19.23
C ASN A 210 4.04 20.09 -19.02
N GLN A 211 3.93 20.94 -18.03
CA GLN A 211 4.86 22.03 -17.72
C GLN A 211 5.44 21.82 -16.34
N VAL A 212 6.29 20.82 -16.21
CA VAL A 212 6.97 20.51 -14.95
C VAL A 212 8.31 21.23 -14.90
N LYS A 213 8.54 22.02 -13.84
CA LYS A 213 9.80 22.75 -13.61
C LYS A 213 10.94 21.78 -13.41
N ASP A 214 12.15 22.22 -13.77
CA ASP A 214 13.37 21.51 -13.44
C ASP A 214 13.62 21.49 -11.92
N GLY A 215 14.43 20.56 -11.47
CA GLY A 215 14.79 20.39 -10.07
C GLY A 215 13.90 19.39 -9.31
N PRO A 216 14.05 19.36 -7.98
CA PRO A 216 13.29 18.45 -7.11
C PRO A 216 11.79 18.75 -7.12
N ILE A 217 11.01 17.70 -6.90
CA ILE A 217 9.55 17.78 -6.85
C ILE A 217 9.01 16.94 -5.69
N TRP A 218 8.03 17.46 -4.98
CA TRP A 218 7.29 16.73 -3.98
C TRP A 218 6.09 16.05 -4.63
N LEU A 219 5.89 14.79 -4.34
CA LEU A 219 4.76 13.98 -4.79
C LEU A 219 3.97 13.53 -3.57
N LYS A 220 2.65 13.63 -3.66
CA LYS A 220 1.73 13.26 -2.58
C LYS A 220 0.55 12.47 -3.11
N VAL A 221 0.14 11.46 -2.35
CA VAL A 221 -1.17 10.82 -2.49
C VAL A 221 -1.93 10.96 -1.17
N GLU A 222 -3.15 11.47 -1.27
CA GLU A 222 -4.13 11.50 -0.20
C GLU A 222 -5.15 10.39 -0.45
N VAL A 223 -5.23 9.46 0.47
CA VAL A 223 -6.17 8.34 0.40
C VAL A 223 -7.29 8.58 1.40
N ASP A 224 -8.51 8.47 0.91
CA ASP A 224 -9.70 8.40 1.72
C ASP A 224 -10.51 7.19 1.26
N ARG A 225 -10.36 6.09 2.00
CA ARG A 225 -10.98 4.80 1.70
C ARG A 225 -10.67 4.34 0.26
N LEU A 226 -11.62 4.41 -0.64
CA LEU A 226 -11.49 4.01 -2.05
C LEU A 226 -11.11 5.17 -2.99
N THR A 227 -10.98 6.39 -2.48
CA THR A 227 -10.57 7.55 -3.26
C THR A 227 -9.10 7.83 -3.07
N ARG A 228 -8.39 8.14 -4.17
CA ARG A 228 -6.99 8.54 -4.15
C ARG A 228 -6.81 9.83 -4.92
N ARG A 229 -6.32 10.87 -4.25
CA ARG A 229 -6.04 12.19 -4.80
C ARG A 229 -4.54 12.37 -4.91
N PHE A 230 -4.04 12.69 -6.09
CA PHE A 230 -2.62 12.86 -6.37
C PHE A 230 -2.28 14.33 -6.55
N LEU A 231 -1.26 14.79 -5.83
CA LEU A 231 -0.83 16.17 -5.80
C LEU A 231 0.69 16.25 -5.98
N TYR A 232 1.14 17.41 -6.43
CA TYR A 232 2.57 17.74 -6.52
C TYR A 232 2.84 19.15 -6.01
N SER A 233 4.08 19.40 -5.60
CA SER A 233 4.55 20.71 -5.15
C SER A 233 6.00 20.93 -5.55
N TYR A 234 6.43 22.19 -5.62
CA TYR A 234 7.83 22.58 -5.86
C TYR A 234 8.55 23.10 -4.61
N ASP A 235 7.83 23.31 -3.52
CA ASP A 235 8.33 23.81 -2.24
C ASP A 235 7.92 22.95 -1.03
N GLY A 236 6.98 22.03 -1.20
CA GLY A 236 6.42 21.20 -0.14
C GLY A 236 5.27 21.84 0.62
N GLU A 237 4.93 23.08 0.32
CA GLU A 237 3.88 23.87 1.00
C GLU A 237 2.68 24.12 0.08
N ASP A 238 2.91 24.63 -1.12
CA ASP A 238 1.87 24.91 -2.12
C ASP A 238 1.63 23.71 -3.01
N TRP A 239 0.46 23.09 -2.88
CA TRP A 239 0.10 21.84 -3.57
C TRP A 239 -0.85 22.07 -4.74
N SER A 240 -0.50 21.51 -5.87
CA SER A 240 -1.36 21.43 -7.06
C SER A 240 -1.88 20.02 -7.26
N GLU A 241 -3.17 19.90 -7.58
CA GLU A 241 -3.78 18.61 -7.89
C GLU A 241 -3.41 18.18 -9.31
N ALA A 242 -2.93 16.95 -9.46
CA ALA A 242 -2.69 16.31 -10.74
C ALA A 242 -3.90 15.49 -11.20
N GLY A 243 -4.61 14.86 -10.28
CA GLY A 243 -5.82 14.10 -10.59
C GLY A 243 -6.36 13.31 -9.40
N VAL A 244 -7.58 12.80 -9.58
CA VAL A 244 -8.31 12.01 -8.59
C VAL A 244 -8.77 10.70 -9.19
N LEU A 245 -8.54 9.61 -8.47
CA LEU A 245 -9.08 8.29 -8.76
C LEU A 245 -10.19 8.01 -7.77
N ASN A 246 -11.39 7.88 -8.28
CA ASN A 246 -12.54 7.47 -7.49
C ASN A 246 -12.72 5.95 -7.60
N ASP A 247 -13.20 5.34 -6.53
CA ASP A 247 -13.61 3.93 -6.52
C ASP A 247 -12.48 2.94 -6.88
N CYS A 248 -11.33 3.05 -6.18
CA CYS A 248 -10.15 2.22 -6.40
C CYS A 248 -10.33 0.77 -5.90
N ILE A 249 -11.48 0.14 -6.17
CA ILE A 249 -11.76 -1.26 -5.81
C ILE A 249 -10.81 -2.26 -6.48
N TYR A 250 -10.24 -1.90 -7.63
CA TYR A 250 -9.28 -2.74 -8.36
C TYR A 250 -7.94 -2.91 -7.65
N LEU A 251 -7.71 -2.22 -6.53
CA LEU A 251 -6.51 -2.35 -5.71
C LEU A 251 -6.68 -3.33 -4.54
N CYS A 252 -7.72 -4.16 -4.53
CA CYS A 252 -7.94 -5.15 -3.50
C CYS A 252 -8.46 -6.48 -4.06
N ASP A 253 -8.39 -7.52 -3.25
CA ASP A 253 -8.81 -8.88 -3.61
C ASP A 253 -10.22 -8.98 -4.18
N GLU A 254 -11.15 -8.20 -3.63
CA GLU A 254 -12.55 -8.25 -3.99
C GLU A 254 -12.81 -7.57 -5.35
N GLY A 255 -11.95 -6.64 -5.75
CA GLY A 255 -12.09 -5.86 -6.97
C GLY A 255 -11.39 -6.42 -8.20
N VAL A 256 -10.63 -7.52 -8.07
CA VAL A 256 -9.90 -8.19 -9.17
C VAL A 256 -10.33 -9.64 -9.31
N PRO A 257 -11.50 -9.89 -9.91
CA PRO A 257 -12.08 -11.24 -9.96
C PRO A 257 -11.22 -12.25 -10.75
N ASP A 258 -10.54 -11.79 -11.79
CA ASP A 258 -9.83 -12.65 -12.75
C ASP A 258 -8.32 -12.78 -12.44
N ASP A 259 -7.78 -12.01 -11.49
CA ASP A 259 -6.38 -12.09 -11.08
C ASP A 259 -6.24 -13.00 -9.83
N PRO A 260 -5.17 -13.79 -9.74
CA PRO A 260 -4.90 -14.58 -8.54
C PRO A 260 -4.84 -13.68 -7.29
N LYS A 261 -5.65 -14.01 -6.30
CA LYS A 261 -5.72 -13.26 -5.05
C LYS A 261 -4.37 -13.26 -4.33
N ARG A 262 -3.88 -12.09 -3.97
CA ARG A 262 -2.60 -11.91 -3.27
C ARG A 262 -2.76 -11.97 -1.77
N HIS A 263 -3.95 -11.61 -1.27
CA HIS A 263 -4.28 -11.55 0.15
C HIS A 263 -3.39 -10.56 0.94
N THR A 264 -2.80 -9.59 0.26
CA THR A 264 -1.87 -8.62 0.85
C THR A 264 -2.51 -7.28 1.14
N GLY A 265 -3.61 -6.94 0.47
CA GLY A 265 -4.09 -5.56 0.37
C GLY A 265 -3.20 -4.71 -0.53
N THR A 266 -3.49 -3.44 -0.59
CA THR A 266 -2.71 -2.44 -1.32
C THR A 266 -1.41 -2.11 -0.57
N LEU A 267 -0.38 -1.81 -1.33
CA LEU A 267 0.89 -1.29 -0.84
C LEU A 267 1.12 0.09 -1.44
N VAL A 268 1.80 0.97 -0.72
CA VAL A 268 2.16 2.30 -1.19
C VAL A 268 3.66 2.50 -1.08
N GLY A 269 4.27 3.23 -2.00
CA GLY A 269 5.69 3.53 -1.92
C GLY A 269 6.25 4.14 -3.19
N ILE A 270 7.54 3.93 -3.40
CA ILE A 270 8.36 4.59 -4.41
C ILE A 270 8.94 3.59 -5.41
N TYR A 271 9.19 4.06 -6.62
CA TYR A 271 9.77 3.23 -7.66
C TYR A 271 10.53 4.07 -8.69
N ALA A 272 11.40 3.40 -9.47
CA ALA A 272 12.03 3.98 -10.66
C ALA A 272 12.26 2.90 -11.72
N ASN A 273 12.02 3.24 -12.99
CA ASN A 273 12.36 2.38 -14.12
C ASN A 273 12.73 3.22 -15.38
N ASN A 274 13.27 2.56 -16.39
CA ASN A 274 13.69 3.21 -17.63
C ASN A 274 12.78 2.91 -18.83
N GLY A 275 11.61 2.27 -18.62
CA GLY A 275 10.69 1.93 -19.71
C GLY A 275 11.24 1.01 -20.79
N GLY A 276 12.41 0.38 -20.56
CA GLY A 276 13.10 -0.46 -21.56
C GLY A 276 14.07 0.30 -22.47
N CYS A 277 14.32 1.59 -22.23
CA CYS A 277 15.28 2.38 -23.05
C CYS A 277 16.76 2.08 -22.75
N GLY A 278 17.04 1.19 -21.80
CA GLY A 278 18.40 0.75 -21.46
C GLY A 278 19.25 1.79 -20.72
N SER A 279 18.66 2.90 -20.26
CA SER A 279 19.36 3.87 -19.43
C SER A 279 19.50 3.41 -17.99
N ARG A 280 20.47 3.98 -17.26
CA ARG A 280 20.63 3.78 -15.82
C ARG A 280 20.96 5.11 -15.18
N ILE A 281 19.94 5.82 -14.70
CA ILE A 281 20.06 7.11 -14.02
C ILE A 281 19.51 7.02 -12.60
N PRO A 282 19.99 7.81 -11.64
CA PRO A 282 19.52 7.78 -10.27
C PRO A 282 18.20 8.53 -10.11
N ALA A 283 17.28 7.96 -9.35
CA ALA A 283 16.15 8.63 -8.75
C ALA A 283 16.40 8.68 -7.24
N ASP A 284 16.54 9.87 -6.68
CA ASP A 284 16.86 10.09 -5.29
C ASP A 284 15.64 10.60 -4.53
N PHE A 285 15.17 9.81 -3.58
CA PHE A 285 14.06 10.14 -2.71
C PHE A 285 14.62 10.61 -1.36
N ASP A 286 14.36 11.89 -1.02
CA ASP A 286 14.87 12.57 0.18
C ASP A 286 14.25 11.99 1.45
N PHE A 287 12.95 11.69 1.40
CA PHE A 287 12.21 11.05 2.48
C PHE A 287 10.98 10.34 1.94
N PHE A 288 10.39 9.51 2.78
CA PHE A 288 9.03 9.03 2.60
C PHE A 288 8.26 9.17 3.89
N GLU A 289 7.13 9.85 3.83
CA GLU A 289 6.23 10.07 4.96
C GLU A 289 4.91 9.35 4.72
N PHE A 290 4.38 8.72 5.78
CA PHE A 290 3.07 8.09 5.79
C PHE A 290 2.33 8.48 7.06
N GLN A 291 1.21 9.14 6.92
CA GLN A 291 0.45 9.68 8.02
C GLN A 291 -1.00 9.22 7.95
N GLY A 292 -1.42 8.35 8.88
CA GLY A 292 -2.81 7.97 9.05
C GLY A 292 -3.67 9.17 9.44
N ARG A 293 -4.93 9.15 9.02
CA ARG A 293 -5.91 10.22 9.28
C ARG A 293 -7.15 9.72 10.02
N ASP A 294 -7.19 8.44 10.40
CA ASP A 294 -8.29 7.84 11.15
C ASP A 294 -8.08 7.96 12.66
#